data_3203eb4a766ce71f5899b07c648d43a5
#
_entry.id   3203eb4a766ce71f5899b07c648d43a5
#
_cell.length_a   1.000
_cell.length_b   1.000
_cell.length_c   1.000
_cell.angle_alpha   90.00
_cell.angle_beta   90.00
_cell.angle_gamma   90.00
#
_symmetry.space_group_name_H-M   'P 1'
#
loop_
_entity.id
_entity.type
_entity.pdbx_description
1 polymer ?
#
loop_
_entity_poly.entity_id
_entity_poly.type
_entity_poly.pdbx_seq_one_letter_code
_entity_poly.pdbx_strand_id
1 'polypeptide(L)'
;MSRATEDVVASITRLRLKFPGEQELLFHNMSLSVRKGEKLLLLGPSGCGKSTLLQVLSGLIPRTIEVPMKCDAAVIPSVSGIVFQDPDTQFCMSYADEELAFVLENNQVPREQMRSRIRELLIQVGLSTDDIHMPIGSMSQGMKQRLAIASVLAMEPEVLFLDEPTALLDEEGTTQVWDTIRNISVDQTLVIVEHKINEIVHDVDRIVVLSAQGEIIADGRAEEVFHVHRQALSEYGVWYPGVWNESSSPRWSEAVTQQNGAGTNLLELEHFSGLRSLSSVIYVEHAQVKSGDWIGVVGENGAGKSSLLLSMMRLLRTQGRYSVCGVEAGSTEQLAERIGFAFQNPELQFVAHTVRKELEYSLPKSLFSAEQCRERVDRMLVQFGLERLDERHPYQLSLGQKRRLSIATAMIREPEVLLLDEPTFGHDARNTFVMLDMLEQLRAAGTAIVMVTHDPEIVRRYCTDTWRIQKGELQYEPVLSPS
;
A
#
# COMPACT_ATOMS: atom_id res chain seq x y z
N MET A 1 -2.01 -31.49 32.96
CA MET A 1 -2.44 -30.17 32.48
C MET A 1 -1.57 -29.04 33.05
N SER A 2 -0.25 -29.05 32.94
CA SER A 2 0.62 -28.07 33.65
C SER A 2 1.93 -27.70 32.94
N ARG A 3 2.07 -27.96 31.61
CA ARG A 3 3.27 -27.49 30.86
C ARG A 3 2.94 -26.57 29.67
N ALA A 4 1.66 -26.31 29.39
CA ALA A 4 1.23 -25.54 28.20
C ALA A 4 1.02 -24.04 28.48
N THR A 5 1.13 -23.57 29.73
CA THR A 5 0.86 -22.19 30.13
C THR A 5 2.11 -21.36 30.45
N GLU A 6 3.30 -21.99 30.50
CA GLU A 6 4.53 -21.28 30.87
C GLU A 6 5.22 -20.51 29.74
N ASP A 7 4.82 -20.72 28.47
CA ASP A 7 5.48 -20.12 27.31
C ASP A 7 4.65 -19.05 26.57
N VAL A 8 3.47 -18.66 27.08
CA VAL A 8 2.62 -17.64 26.44
C VAL A 8 3.06 -16.25 26.84
N VAL A 9 3.52 -15.44 25.87
CA VAL A 9 4.02 -14.07 26.08
C VAL A 9 2.98 -13.00 25.74
N ALA A 10 2.02 -13.29 24.84
CA ALA A 10 0.89 -12.42 24.54
C ALA A 10 -0.37 -13.25 24.33
N SER A 11 -1.50 -12.87 24.90
CA SER A 11 -2.77 -13.54 24.62
C SER A 11 -3.97 -12.66 24.94
N ILE A 12 -5.07 -12.95 24.28
CA ILE A 12 -6.37 -12.38 24.53
C ILE A 12 -7.42 -13.49 24.49
N THR A 13 -8.38 -13.48 25.42
CA THR A 13 -9.45 -14.49 25.50
C THR A 13 -10.81 -13.82 25.43
N ARG A 14 -11.64 -14.23 24.48
CA ARG A 14 -13.01 -13.75 24.22
C ARG A 14 -13.08 -12.23 24.11
N LEU A 15 -12.19 -11.65 23.27
CA LEU A 15 -12.16 -10.24 22.95
C LEU A 15 -13.45 -9.81 22.25
N ARG A 16 -14.08 -8.78 22.76
CA ARG A 16 -15.15 -8.01 22.12
C ARG A 16 -14.71 -6.56 22.06
N LEU A 17 -14.62 -6.01 20.87
CA LEU A 17 -14.12 -4.66 20.62
C LEU A 17 -15.01 -3.95 19.61
N LYS A 18 -15.30 -2.67 19.85
CA LYS A 18 -16.11 -1.81 19.00
C LYS A 18 -15.50 -0.43 18.92
N PHE A 19 -15.36 0.13 17.73
CA PHE A 19 -14.94 1.52 17.59
C PHE A 19 -16.09 2.49 17.92
N PRO A 20 -15.77 3.66 18.47
CA PRO A 20 -16.75 4.71 18.69
C PRO A 20 -17.46 5.11 17.39
N GLY A 21 -18.79 5.19 17.43
CA GLY A 21 -19.62 5.53 16.27
C GLY A 21 -20.02 4.37 15.37
N GLU A 22 -19.37 3.21 15.46
CA GLU A 22 -19.79 2.02 14.71
C GLU A 22 -20.96 1.31 15.43
N GLN A 23 -21.83 0.64 14.65
CA GLN A 23 -22.96 -0.12 15.21
C GLN A 23 -22.54 -1.56 15.58
N GLU A 24 -21.63 -2.13 14.83
CA GLU A 24 -21.19 -3.53 14.95
C GLU A 24 -19.88 -3.65 15.73
N LEU A 25 -19.66 -4.82 16.33
CA LEU A 25 -18.38 -5.19 16.93
C LEU A 25 -17.39 -5.54 15.83
N LEU A 26 -16.13 -5.08 15.97
CA LEU A 26 -15.03 -5.54 15.11
C LEU A 26 -14.63 -6.97 15.48
N PHE A 27 -14.60 -7.31 16.77
CA PHE A 27 -14.28 -8.65 17.24
C PHE A 27 -15.43 -9.21 18.10
N HIS A 28 -15.85 -10.44 17.78
CA HIS A 28 -16.92 -11.19 18.44
C HIS A 28 -16.33 -12.40 19.18
N ASN A 29 -15.94 -12.23 20.47
CA ASN A 29 -15.35 -13.31 21.29
C ASN A 29 -14.07 -13.93 20.73
N MET A 30 -13.23 -13.13 20.05
CA MET A 30 -11.96 -13.60 19.50
C MET A 30 -11.01 -14.03 20.61
N SER A 31 -10.28 -15.12 20.38
CA SER A 31 -9.22 -15.58 21.27
C SER A 31 -7.97 -15.93 20.45
N LEU A 32 -6.82 -15.41 20.88
CA LEU A 32 -5.52 -15.67 20.26
C LEU A 32 -4.44 -15.71 21.33
N SER A 33 -3.46 -16.58 21.17
CA SER A 33 -2.25 -16.65 22.03
C SER A 33 -1.00 -16.73 21.18
N VAL A 34 0.07 -16.12 21.63
CA VAL A 34 1.41 -16.11 21.03
C VAL A 34 2.40 -16.69 22.02
N ARG A 35 3.23 -17.63 21.59
CA ARG A 35 4.25 -18.28 22.42
C ARG A 35 5.59 -17.57 22.31
N LYS A 36 6.40 -17.72 23.32
CA LYS A 36 7.77 -17.20 23.32
C LYS A 36 8.58 -17.83 22.17
N GLY A 37 9.27 -16.99 21.40
CA GLY A 37 10.04 -17.39 20.22
C GLY A 37 9.23 -17.73 18.98
N GLU A 38 7.88 -17.65 19.06
CA GLU A 38 6.99 -17.92 17.91
C GLU A 38 7.00 -16.75 16.92
N LYS A 39 7.07 -17.07 15.63
CA LYS A 39 6.90 -16.12 14.54
C LYS A 39 5.50 -16.32 13.92
N LEU A 40 4.56 -15.45 14.31
CA LEU A 40 3.17 -15.51 13.91
C LEU A 40 2.87 -14.51 12.78
N LEU A 41 2.30 -14.99 11.68
CA LEU A 41 1.79 -14.16 10.60
C LEU A 41 0.26 -14.05 10.68
N LEU A 42 -0.24 -12.82 10.73
CA LEU A 42 -1.67 -12.51 10.68
C LEU A 42 -2.08 -12.10 9.27
N LEU A 43 -2.95 -12.88 8.65
CA LEU A 43 -3.52 -12.64 7.33
C LEU A 43 -5.02 -12.33 7.44
N GLY A 44 -5.56 -11.72 6.40
CA GLY A 44 -6.98 -11.41 6.29
C GLY A 44 -7.24 -10.23 5.37
N PRO A 45 -8.49 -10.00 4.94
CA PRO A 45 -8.85 -8.89 4.08
C PRO A 45 -8.57 -7.53 4.72
N SER A 46 -8.49 -6.50 3.89
CA SER A 46 -8.31 -5.13 4.37
C SER A 46 -9.49 -4.70 5.25
N GLY A 47 -9.19 -4.12 6.41
CA GLY A 47 -10.20 -3.64 7.36
C GLY A 47 -10.79 -4.68 8.31
N CYS A 48 -10.33 -5.96 8.28
CA CYS A 48 -10.81 -7.00 9.21
C CYS A 48 -10.27 -6.88 10.64
N GLY A 49 -9.41 -5.90 10.92
CA GLY A 49 -8.92 -5.60 12.27
C GLY A 49 -7.53 -6.15 12.61
N LYS A 50 -6.70 -6.58 11.64
CA LYS A 50 -5.34 -7.09 11.89
C LYS A 50 -4.49 -6.15 12.73
N SER A 51 -4.34 -4.89 12.30
CA SER A 51 -3.60 -3.85 13.04
C SER A 51 -4.21 -3.57 14.41
N THR A 52 -5.55 -3.58 14.52
CA THR A 52 -6.24 -3.42 15.81
C THR A 52 -5.93 -4.57 16.76
N LEU A 53 -5.91 -5.82 16.26
CA LEU A 53 -5.57 -6.99 17.04
C LEU A 53 -4.11 -6.93 17.53
N LEU A 54 -3.21 -6.50 16.66
CA LEU A 54 -1.80 -6.26 16.98
C LEU A 54 -1.67 -5.21 18.10
N GLN A 55 -2.41 -4.09 18.01
CA GLN A 55 -2.44 -3.05 19.05
C GLN A 55 -3.04 -3.55 20.39
N VAL A 56 -4.01 -4.46 20.35
CA VAL A 56 -4.55 -5.08 21.57
C VAL A 56 -3.54 -6.03 22.19
N LEU A 57 -2.90 -6.91 21.42
CA LEU A 57 -1.91 -7.86 21.92
C LEU A 57 -0.64 -7.19 22.46
N SER A 58 -0.25 -6.04 21.90
CA SER A 58 0.87 -5.23 22.39
C SER A 58 0.51 -4.40 23.64
N GLY A 59 -0.77 -4.27 23.96
CA GLY A 59 -1.26 -3.46 25.08
C GLY A 59 -1.39 -1.97 24.76
N LEU A 60 -1.16 -1.52 23.52
CA LEU A 60 -1.41 -0.14 23.10
C LEU A 60 -2.89 0.21 23.27
N ILE A 61 -3.78 -0.72 22.90
CA ILE A 61 -5.20 -0.70 23.27
C ILE A 61 -5.38 -1.62 24.51
N PRO A 62 -6.00 -1.17 25.59
CA PRO A 62 -6.60 0.14 25.82
C PRO A 62 -5.70 1.13 26.57
N ARG A 63 -4.41 0.81 26.83
CA ARG A 63 -3.56 1.61 27.75
C ARG A 63 -3.30 3.03 27.23
N THR A 64 -3.08 3.16 25.93
CA THR A 64 -2.76 4.44 25.28
C THR A 64 -3.89 4.92 24.38
N ILE A 65 -4.55 3.98 23.68
CA ILE A 65 -5.69 4.26 22.81
C ILE A 65 -6.94 3.72 23.48
N GLU A 66 -7.82 4.62 23.90
CA GLU A 66 -9.08 4.26 24.53
C GLU A 66 -10.10 3.79 23.47
N VAL A 67 -10.34 2.49 23.43
CA VAL A 67 -11.38 1.89 22.61
C VAL A 67 -12.27 1.01 23.48
N PRO A 68 -13.60 1.09 23.34
CA PRO A 68 -14.52 0.22 24.09
C PRO A 68 -14.23 -1.25 23.79
N MET A 69 -13.69 -1.96 24.77
CA MET A 69 -13.38 -3.39 24.67
C MET A 69 -13.69 -4.15 25.96
N LYS A 70 -13.96 -5.44 25.82
CA LYS A 70 -14.07 -6.41 26.93
C LYS A 70 -13.36 -7.70 26.52
N CYS A 71 -12.67 -8.31 27.46
CA CYS A 71 -12.09 -9.65 27.32
C CYS A 71 -12.19 -10.37 28.66
N ASP A 72 -12.10 -11.69 28.64
CA ASP A 72 -12.16 -12.49 29.87
C ASP A 72 -10.78 -12.58 30.53
N ALA A 73 -9.71 -12.65 29.73
CA ALA A 73 -8.32 -12.65 30.17
C ALA A 73 -7.43 -12.05 29.11
N ALA A 74 -6.34 -11.42 29.52
CA ALA A 74 -5.28 -10.94 28.64
C ALA A 74 -3.91 -11.17 29.30
N VAL A 75 -2.94 -11.60 28.50
CA VAL A 75 -1.51 -11.59 28.83
C VAL A 75 -0.88 -10.59 27.87
N ILE A 76 -0.31 -9.53 28.41
CA ILE A 76 0.33 -8.47 27.63
C ILE A 76 1.83 -8.48 27.99
N PRO A 77 2.74 -8.46 27.01
CA PRO A 77 4.18 -8.42 27.26
C PRO A 77 4.56 -7.25 28.17
N SER A 78 5.60 -7.41 28.98
CA SER A 78 6.08 -6.33 29.86
C SER A 78 6.67 -5.18 29.03
N VAL A 79 7.41 -5.52 27.98
CA VAL A 79 7.93 -4.59 26.99
C VAL A 79 7.48 -5.05 25.60
N SER A 80 6.65 -4.27 24.94
CA SER A 80 6.17 -4.50 23.57
C SER A 80 6.85 -3.54 22.63
N GLY A 81 7.35 -4.03 21.51
CA GLY A 81 7.85 -3.19 20.42
C GLY A 81 6.89 -3.20 19.26
N ILE A 82 6.47 -2.02 18.77
CA ILE A 82 5.58 -1.91 17.61
C ILE A 82 6.28 -1.11 16.53
N VAL A 83 6.31 -1.66 15.31
CA VAL A 83 6.72 -0.96 14.09
C VAL A 83 5.48 -0.74 13.25
N PHE A 84 5.15 0.52 12.99
CA PHE A 84 3.96 0.91 12.22
C PHE A 84 4.23 0.86 10.71
N GLN A 85 3.15 0.79 9.94
CA GLN A 85 3.18 0.79 8.47
C GLN A 85 3.89 2.01 7.89
N ASP A 86 3.67 3.20 8.48
CA ASP A 86 4.34 4.44 8.09
C ASP A 86 5.36 4.83 9.18
N PRO A 87 6.68 4.67 8.94
CA PRO A 87 7.72 5.00 9.91
C PRO A 87 7.76 6.49 10.27
N ASP A 88 7.34 7.39 9.37
CA ASP A 88 7.34 8.83 9.64
C ASP A 88 6.38 9.21 10.79
N THR A 89 5.35 8.39 11.04
CA THR A 89 4.42 8.60 12.17
C THR A 89 4.99 8.17 13.52
N GLN A 90 6.10 7.45 13.52
CA GLN A 90 6.73 6.87 14.70
C GLN A 90 7.85 7.76 15.26
N PHE A 91 8.53 8.53 14.40
CA PHE A 91 9.68 9.34 14.81
C PHE A 91 9.28 10.59 15.59
N CYS A 92 10.01 10.81 16.69
CA CYS A 92 9.89 11.99 17.54
C CYS A 92 10.99 13.04 17.25
N MET A 93 12.14 12.61 16.71
CA MET A 93 13.32 13.44 16.48
C MET A 93 13.58 13.66 14.99
N SER A 94 14.45 14.63 14.69
CA SER A 94 14.78 14.96 13.29
C SER A 94 16.00 14.22 12.75
N TYR A 95 16.82 13.62 13.63
CA TYR A 95 18.06 12.93 13.30
C TYR A 95 18.06 11.51 13.84
N ALA A 96 18.76 10.60 13.15
CA ALA A 96 18.76 9.17 13.47
C ALA A 96 19.36 8.86 14.85
N ASP A 97 20.48 9.48 15.21
CA ASP A 97 21.11 9.30 16.52
C ASP A 97 20.29 9.92 17.65
N GLU A 98 19.61 11.03 17.42
CA GLU A 98 18.72 11.65 18.40
C GLU A 98 17.49 10.78 18.67
N GLU A 99 16.92 10.17 17.63
CA GLU A 99 15.79 9.23 17.75
C GLU A 99 16.17 8.02 18.63
N LEU A 100 17.31 7.41 18.35
CA LEU A 100 17.78 6.29 19.16
C LEU A 100 18.20 6.73 20.57
N ALA A 101 18.82 7.91 20.73
CA ALA A 101 19.17 8.44 22.03
C ALA A 101 17.94 8.70 22.89
N PHE A 102 16.85 9.22 22.29
CA PHE A 102 15.58 9.45 22.99
C PHE A 102 15.01 8.17 23.60
N VAL A 103 15.05 7.06 22.87
CA VAL A 103 14.58 5.77 23.39
C VAL A 103 15.50 5.24 24.48
N LEU A 104 16.84 5.32 24.29
CA LEU A 104 17.82 4.87 25.28
C LEU A 104 17.75 5.69 26.56
N GLU A 105 17.51 7.01 26.50
CA GLU A 105 17.28 7.86 27.67
C GLU A 105 16.04 7.45 28.46
N ASN A 106 14.94 7.17 27.77
CA ASN A 106 13.71 6.66 28.40
C ASN A 106 13.93 5.31 29.09
N ASN A 107 14.83 4.48 28.56
CA ASN A 107 15.26 3.21 29.17
C ASN A 107 16.38 3.38 30.21
N GLN A 108 16.73 4.61 30.60
CA GLN A 108 17.72 4.94 31.60
C GLN A 108 19.14 4.39 31.30
N VAL A 109 19.48 4.25 30.00
CA VAL A 109 20.84 3.85 29.59
C VAL A 109 21.83 4.97 29.93
N PRO A 110 22.98 4.68 30.59
CA PRO A 110 23.98 5.69 30.93
C PRO A 110 24.52 6.42 29.69
N ARG A 111 24.68 7.74 29.78
CA ARG A 111 25.13 8.59 28.67
C ARG A 111 26.43 8.13 28.02
N GLU A 112 27.36 7.60 28.82
CA GLU A 112 28.64 7.10 28.32
C GLU A 112 28.48 5.88 27.39
N GLN A 113 27.40 5.11 27.53
CA GLN A 113 27.12 3.92 26.75
C GLN A 113 26.25 4.20 25.50
N MET A 114 25.55 5.33 25.46
CA MET A 114 24.57 5.62 24.38
C MET A 114 25.20 5.59 22.99
N ARG A 115 26.37 6.25 22.82
CA ARG A 115 26.99 6.34 21.49
C ARG A 115 27.43 4.97 20.94
N SER A 116 27.90 4.07 21.80
CA SER A 116 28.23 2.69 21.37
C SER A 116 26.95 1.92 21.05
N ARG A 117 25.93 2.04 21.90
CA ARG A 117 24.65 1.36 21.70
C ARG A 117 23.92 1.82 20.44
N ILE A 118 23.93 3.13 20.14
CA ILE A 118 23.39 3.68 18.87
C ILE A 118 24.08 3.04 17.67
N ARG A 119 25.41 2.96 17.66
CA ARG A 119 26.15 2.33 16.56
C ARG A 119 25.83 0.85 16.41
N GLU A 120 25.75 0.11 17.51
CA GLU A 120 25.37 -1.30 17.50
C GLU A 120 23.99 -1.51 16.88
N LEU A 121 22.99 -0.70 17.29
CA LEU A 121 21.64 -0.76 16.76
C LEU A 121 21.60 -0.43 15.25
N LEU A 122 22.31 0.59 14.81
CA LEU A 122 22.40 0.95 13.38
C LEU A 122 23.06 -0.18 12.58
N ILE A 123 24.12 -0.79 13.06
CA ILE A 123 24.76 -1.96 12.43
C ILE A 123 23.78 -3.14 12.37
N GLN A 124 23.07 -3.41 13.46
CA GLN A 124 22.12 -4.52 13.56
C GLN A 124 21.00 -4.45 12.51
N VAL A 125 20.59 -3.23 12.15
CA VAL A 125 19.59 -3.02 11.10
C VAL A 125 20.20 -2.70 9.74
N GLY A 126 21.52 -2.84 9.56
CA GLY A 126 22.22 -2.62 8.30
C GLY A 126 22.26 -1.17 7.82
N LEU A 127 22.21 -0.20 8.75
CA LEU A 127 22.42 1.21 8.45
C LEU A 127 23.88 1.61 8.62
N SER A 128 24.37 2.56 7.77
CA SER A 128 25.74 3.07 7.88
C SER A 128 25.98 3.80 9.20
N THR A 129 27.18 3.64 9.73
CA THR A 129 27.64 4.33 10.94
C THR A 129 28.66 5.44 10.66
N ASP A 130 28.92 5.73 9.38
CA ASP A 130 29.85 6.78 8.97
C ASP A 130 29.36 8.17 9.39
N ASP A 131 28.04 8.39 9.21
CA ASP A 131 27.35 9.58 9.72
C ASP A 131 26.09 9.14 10.50
N ILE A 132 26.23 9.04 11.83
CA ILE A 132 25.10 8.68 12.70
C ILE A 132 24.12 9.87 12.88
N HIS A 133 24.56 11.10 12.63
CA HIS A 133 23.73 12.31 12.72
C HIS A 133 23.04 12.63 11.39
N MET A 134 22.54 11.60 10.73
CA MET A 134 21.83 11.73 9.45
C MET A 134 20.41 12.28 9.68
N PRO A 135 19.98 13.31 8.92
CA PRO A 135 18.61 13.80 8.98
C PRO A 135 17.63 12.71 8.49
N ILE A 136 16.62 12.38 9.29
CA ILE A 136 15.60 11.37 8.96
C ILE A 136 14.86 11.76 7.67
N GLY A 137 14.59 13.04 7.46
CA GLY A 137 13.94 13.53 6.24
C GLY A 137 14.71 13.28 4.94
N SER A 138 16.02 13.00 5.00
CA SER A 138 16.87 12.66 3.85
C SER A 138 16.97 11.16 3.58
N MET A 139 16.48 10.32 4.49
CA MET A 139 16.51 8.85 4.37
C MET A 139 15.50 8.33 3.35
N SER A 140 15.85 7.26 2.64
CA SER A 140 14.87 6.49 1.87
C SER A 140 13.84 5.82 2.79
N GLN A 141 12.68 5.43 2.27
CA GLN A 141 11.65 4.75 3.06
C GLN A 141 12.17 3.44 3.69
N GLY A 142 12.97 2.67 2.96
CA GLY A 142 13.61 1.46 3.50
C GLY A 142 14.60 1.76 4.63
N MET A 143 15.36 2.85 4.55
CA MET A 143 16.23 3.30 5.65
C MET A 143 15.42 3.75 6.86
N LYS A 144 14.34 4.50 6.65
CA LYS A 144 13.42 4.93 7.72
C LYS A 144 12.80 3.72 8.43
N GLN A 145 12.35 2.73 7.66
CA GLN A 145 11.76 1.51 8.22
C GLN A 145 12.77 0.75 9.09
N ARG A 146 14.02 0.62 8.61
CA ARG A 146 15.10 -0.01 9.40
C ARG A 146 15.46 0.82 10.64
N LEU A 147 15.44 2.15 10.57
CA LEU A 147 15.61 3.01 11.73
C LEU A 147 14.48 2.84 12.75
N ALA A 148 13.21 2.73 12.28
CA ALA A 148 12.06 2.47 13.15
C ALA A 148 12.21 1.10 13.86
N ILE A 149 12.70 0.08 13.15
CA ILE A 149 13.04 -1.22 13.76
C ILE A 149 14.15 -1.05 14.83
N ALA A 150 15.22 -0.30 14.52
CA ALA A 150 16.31 -0.03 15.48
C ALA A 150 15.81 0.69 16.73
N SER A 151 14.93 1.69 16.56
CA SER A 151 14.30 2.43 17.65
C SER A 151 13.51 1.50 18.58
N VAL A 152 12.76 0.56 18.01
CA VAL A 152 12.01 -0.43 18.78
C VAL A 152 12.94 -1.45 19.46
N LEU A 153 13.99 -1.92 18.78
CA LEU A 153 14.97 -2.85 19.36
C LEU A 153 15.74 -2.22 20.54
N ALA A 154 15.92 -0.90 20.55
CA ALA A 154 16.51 -0.18 21.67
C ALA A 154 15.72 -0.34 22.98
N MET A 155 14.45 -0.72 22.90
CA MET A 155 13.58 -1.00 24.05
C MET A 155 13.78 -2.42 24.61
N GLU A 156 14.51 -3.29 23.91
CA GLU A 156 14.70 -4.72 24.24
C GLU A 156 13.34 -5.45 24.43
N PRO A 157 12.43 -5.43 23.44
CA PRO A 157 11.08 -5.93 23.59
C PRO A 157 11.02 -7.45 23.71
N GLU A 158 10.09 -7.98 24.53
CA GLU A 158 9.78 -9.42 24.61
C GLU A 158 9.08 -9.91 23.32
N VAL A 159 8.27 -9.04 22.72
CA VAL A 159 7.55 -9.31 21.47
C VAL A 159 7.68 -8.11 20.53
N LEU A 160 8.06 -8.36 19.30
CA LEU A 160 8.09 -7.38 18.23
C LEU A 160 6.86 -7.55 17.35
N PHE A 161 6.07 -6.50 17.29
CA PHE A 161 4.86 -6.41 16.49
C PHE A 161 5.16 -5.57 15.23
N LEU A 162 4.94 -6.15 14.04
CA LEU A 162 5.23 -5.52 12.76
C LEU A 162 3.92 -5.34 11.98
N ASP A 163 3.50 -4.11 11.77
CA ASP A 163 2.28 -3.79 11.03
C ASP A 163 2.63 -3.34 9.61
N GLU A 164 2.55 -4.26 8.66
CA GLU A 164 2.88 -4.08 7.24
C GLU A 164 4.25 -3.36 7.02
N PRO A 165 5.36 -3.92 7.54
CA PRO A 165 6.65 -3.22 7.58
C PRO A 165 7.25 -2.96 6.19
N THR A 166 6.72 -3.59 5.12
CA THR A 166 7.23 -3.42 3.76
C THR A 166 6.25 -2.73 2.81
N ALA A 167 5.11 -2.27 3.33
CA ALA A 167 4.03 -1.73 2.51
C ALA A 167 4.46 -0.55 1.61
N LEU A 168 5.31 0.36 2.09
CA LEU A 168 5.73 1.59 1.38
C LEU A 168 7.04 1.43 0.60
N LEU A 169 7.54 0.19 0.44
CA LEU A 169 8.87 -0.07 -0.09
C LEU A 169 8.83 -0.61 -1.51
N ASP A 170 9.87 -0.28 -2.28
CA ASP A 170 10.22 -0.95 -3.52
C ASP A 170 10.80 -2.35 -3.25
N GLU A 171 11.09 -3.11 -4.29
CA GLU A 171 11.57 -4.49 -4.18
C GLU A 171 12.90 -4.58 -3.40
N GLU A 172 13.84 -3.67 -3.67
CA GLU A 172 15.13 -3.63 -2.97
C GLU A 172 14.95 -3.29 -1.50
N GLY A 173 14.17 -2.25 -1.19
CA GLY A 173 13.85 -1.86 0.19
C GLY A 173 13.13 -2.96 0.96
N THR A 174 12.21 -3.68 0.29
CA THR A 174 11.49 -4.83 0.85
C THR A 174 12.46 -5.94 1.24
N THR A 175 13.34 -6.33 0.33
CA THR A 175 14.37 -7.36 0.59
C THR A 175 15.28 -6.96 1.75
N GLN A 176 15.78 -5.71 1.77
CA GLN A 176 16.64 -5.21 2.84
C GLN A 176 15.96 -5.21 4.22
N VAL A 177 14.67 -4.87 4.29
CA VAL A 177 13.91 -4.90 5.55
C VAL A 177 13.67 -6.34 6.01
N TRP A 178 13.33 -7.27 5.09
CA TRP A 178 13.18 -8.68 5.47
C TRP A 178 14.49 -9.31 5.90
N ASP A 179 15.61 -9.01 5.26
CA ASP A 179 16.94 -9.46 5.70
C ASP A 179 17.26 -8.93 7.09
N THR A 180 16.94 -7.68 7.37
CA THR A 180 17.06 -7.11 8.72
C THR A 180 16.23 -7.88 9.72
N ILE A 181 14.93 -8.12 9.43
CA ILE A 181 14.03 -8.85 10.33
C ILE A 181 14.52 -10.29 10.54
N ARG A 182 14.99 -11.00 9.51
CA ARG A 182 15.59 -12.34 9.63
C ARG A 182 16.78 -12.34 10.59
N ASN A 183 17.68 -11.37 10.43
CA ASN A 183 18.89 -11.27 11.26
C ASN A 183 18.60 -11.01 12.75
N ILE A 184 17.59 -10.18 13.05
CA ILE A 184 17.23 -9.85 14.43
C ILE A 184 16.30 -10.88 15.08
N SER A 185 15.66 -11.76 14.31
CA SER A 185 14.56 -12.61 14.76
C SER A 185 14.98 -14.00 15.27
N VAL A 186 16.27 -14.28 15.38
CA VAL A 186 16.75 -15.62 15.75
C VAL A 186 16.17 -16.08 17.08
N ASP A 187 16.10 -15.19 18.08
CA ASP A 187 15.58 -15.47 19.42
C ASP A 187 14.37 -14.58 19.80
N GLN A 188 13.77 -13.87 18.82
CA GLN A 188 12.68 -12.92 19.07
C GLN A 188 11.31 -13.55 18.80
N THR A 189 10.32 -13.16 19.60
CA THR A 189 8.92 -13.43 19.30
C THR A 189 8.40 -12.36 18.34
N LEU A 190 7.83 -12.77 17.21
CA LEU A 190 7.30 -11.86 16.18
C LEU A 190 5.81 -12.06 15.99
N VAL A 191 5.07 -10.96 15.87
CA VAL A 191 3.70 -10.94 15.35
C VAL A 191 3.68 -9.99 14.16
N ILE A 192 3.43 -10.54 12.99
CA ILE A 192 3.58 -9.84 11.70
C ILE A 192 2.23 -9.75 11.02
N VAL A 193 1.85 -8.56 10.57
CA VAL A 193 0.78 -8.32 9.62
C VAL A 193 1.42 -7.98 8.29
N GLU A 194 1.10 -8.69 7.23
CA GLU A 194 1.67 -8.42 5.90
C GLU A 194 0.70 -8.88 4.80
N HIS A 195 0.75 -8.18 3.65
CA HIS A 195 0.02 -8.56 2.45
C HIS A 195 0.94 -9.25 1.42
N LYS A 196 2.19 -8.80 1.28
CA LYS A 196 3.18 -9.40 0.38
C LYS A 196 3.89 -10.56 1.07
N ILE A 197 3.30 -11.74 1.05
CA ILE A 197 3.74 -12.88 1.87
C ILE A 197 4.87 -13.71 1.26
N ASN A 198 5.17 -13.56 -0.03
CA ASN A 198 6.08 -14.45 -0.76
C ASN A 198 7.48 -14.51 -0.13
N GLU A 199 7.97 -13.40 0.42
CA GLU A 199 9.32 -13.33 1.00
C GLU A 199 9.41 -13.84 2.43
N ILE A 200 8.27 -13.90 3.16
CA ILE A 200 8.29 -14.19 4.60
C ILE A 200 7.62 -15.52 4.97
N VAL A 201 6.84 -16.08 4.06
CA VAL A 201 6.02 -17.28 4.32
C VAL A 201 6.83 -18.48 4.83
N HIS A 202 8.10 -18.58 4.44
CA HIS A 202 9.01 -19.63 4.86
C HIS A 202 9.71 -19.35 6.19
N ASP A 203 9.62 -18.13 6.71
CA ASP A 203 10.28 -17.67 7.93
C ASP A 203 9.32 -17.64 9.13
N VAL A 204 8.05 -17.99 8.94
CA VAL A 204 7.03 -17.99 10.01
C VAL A 204 6.65 -19.40 10.44
N ASP A 205 6.40 -19.55 11.75
CA ASP A 205 6.04 -20.84 12.35
C ASP A 205 4.54 -21.13 12.23
N ARG A 206 3.72 -20.06 12.27
CA ARG A 206 2.27 -20.17 12.33
C ARG A 206 1.60 -19.02 11.57
N ILE A 207 0.52 -19.34 10.89
CA ILE A 207 -0.33 -18.38 10.20
C ILE A 207 -1.72 -18.43 10.81
N VAL A 208 -2.25 -17.26 11.15
CA VAL A 208 -3.64 -17.06 11.55
C VAL A 208 -4.33 -16.19 10.52
N VAL A 209 -5.47 -16.65 10.01
CA VAL A 209 -6.23 -15.94 8.99
C VAL A 209 -7.54 -15.46 9.58
N LEU A 210 -7.81 -14.16 9.40
CA LEU A 210 -9.05 -13.54 9.83
C LEU A 210 -10.05 -13.43 8.69
N SER A 211 -11.33 -13.62 8.98
CA SER A 211 -12.44 -13.26 8.08
C SER A 211 -12.65 -11.75 8.03
N ALA A 212 -13.49 -11.28 7.10
CA ALA A 212 -13.90 -9.87 7.04
C ALA A 212 -14.65 -9.42 8.32
N GLN A 213 -15.21 -10.35 9.10
CA GLN A 213 -15.90 -10.11 10.37
C GLN A 213 -14.98 -10.22 11.59
N GLY A 214 -13.67 -10.34 11.39
CA GLY A 214 -12.69 -10.43 12.47
C GLY A 214 -12.70 -11.78 13.21
N GLU A 215 -13.19 -12.85 12.59
CA GLU A 215 -13.17 -14.22 13.14
C GLU A 215 -11.96 -14.99 12.60
N ILE A 216 -11.39 -15.89 13.40
CA ILE A 216 -10.31 -16.77 12.95
C ILE A 216 -10.91 -17.89 12.09
N ILE A 217 -10.53 -17.95 10.82
CA ILE A 217 -11.00 -18.95 9.85
C ILE A 217 -9.97 -20.05 9.58
N ALA A 218 -8.69 -19.76 9.84
CA ALA A 218 -7.61 -20.74 9.76
C ALA A 218 -6.54 -20.40 10.79
N ASP A 219 -5.92 -21.42 11.37
CA ASP A 219 -4.87 -21.31 12.38
C ASP A 219 -3.99 -22.57 12.30
N GLY A 220 -2.75 -22.43 11.84
CA GLY A 220 -1.85 -23.56 11.67
C GLY A 220 -0.53 -23.18 10.99
N ARG A 221 0.23 -24.19 10.59
CA ARG A 221 1.45 -23.99 9.80
C ARG A 221 1.15 -23.50 8.40
N ALA A 222 2.08 -22.79 7.79
CA ALA A 222 1.92 -22.19 6.46
C ALA A 222 1.45 -23.21 5.42
N GLU A 223 2.08 -24.37 5.32
CA GLU A 223 1.74 -25.43 4.39
C GLU A 223 0.30 -25.93 4.58
N GLU A 224 -0.11 -26.13 5.83
CA GLU A 224 -1.48 -26.58 6.16
C GLU A 224 -2.52 -25.52 5.80
N VAL A 225 -2.29 -24.26 6.21
CA VAL A 225 -3.22 -23.17 5.95
C VAL A 225 -3.42 -22.94 4.44
N PHE A 226 -2.34 -22.89 3.67
CA PHE A 226 -2.43 -22.64 2.22
C PHE A 226 -2.95 -23.83 1.43
N HIS A 227 -2.83 -25.05 1.94
CA HIS A 227 -3.37 -26.24 1.26
C HIS A 227 -4.81 -26.52 1.65
N VAL A 228 -5.11 -26.58 2.96
CA VAL A 228 -6.44 -26.97 3.47
C VAL A 228 -7.47 -25.85 3.32
N HIS A 229 -7.07 -24.59 3.57
CA HIS A 229 -7.95 -23.44 3.60
C HIS A 229 -7.91 -22.59 2.32
N ARG A 230 -7.31 -23.08 1.23
CA ARG A 230 -7.12 -22.35 -0.04
C ARG A 230 -8.41 -21.72 -0.58
N GLN A 231 -9.51 -22.47 -0.56
CA GLN A 231 -10.80 -21.94 -1.01
C GLN A 231 -11.26 -20.76 -0.16
N ALA A 232 -11.16 -20.86 1.16
CA ALA A 232 -11.52 -19.77 2.07
C ALA A 232 -10.61 -18.54 1.86
N LEU A 233 -9.29 -18.73 1.67
CA LEU A 233 -8.37 -17.63 1.36
C LEU A 233 -8.78 -16.89 0.09
N SER A 234 -9.15 -17.62 -0.96
CA SER A 234 -9.64 -17.04 -2.22
C SER A 234 -10.96 -16.28 -2.02
N GLU A 235 -11.93 -16.89 -1.32
CA GLU A 235 -13.23 -16.27 -1.04
C GLU A 235 -13.12 -14.98 -0.22
N TYR A 236 -12.21 -14.94 0.75
CA TYR A 236 -11.94 -13.76 1.57
C TYR A 236 -10.94 -12.78 0.95
N GLY A 237 -10.36 -13.12 -0.20
CA GLY A 237 -9.44 -12.27 -0.92
C GLY A 237 -8.08 -12.09 -0.22
N VAL A 238 -7.66 -13.08 0.52
CA VAL A 238 -6.35 -13.09 1.18
C VAL A 238 -5.28 -13.47 0.16
N TRP A 239 -4.12 -12.80 0.19
CA TRP A 239 -2.97 -13.19 -0.62
C TRP A 239 -2.41 -14.55 -0.17
N TYR A 240 -2.14 -15.44 -1.12
CA TYR A 240 -1.49 -16.73 -0.90
C TYR A 240 -0.61 -17.10 -2.11
N PRO A 241 0.40 -17.98 -1.94
CA PRO A 241 1.25 -18.40 -3.04
C PRO A 241 0.47 -19.01 -4.19
N GLY A 242 0.64 -18.47 -5.41
CA GLY A 242 -0.03 -18.95 -6.60
C GLY A 242 -1.42 -18.33 -6.89
N VAL A 243 -1.91 -17.38 -6.09
CA VAL A 243 -3.19 -16.67 -6.30
C VAL A 243 -3.32 -16.06 -7.70
N TRP A 244 -2.24 -15.50 -8.23
CA TRP A 244 -2.17 -14.97 -9.58
C TRP A 244 -2.46 -16.00 -10.69
N ASN A 245 -2.20 -17.29 -10.44
CA ASN A 245 -2.45 -18.37 -11.43
C ASN A 245 -3.90 -18.85 -11.41
N GLU A 246 -4.63 -18.58 -10.35
CA GLU A 246 -6.04 -18.95 -10.17
C GLU A 246 -7.00 -17.82 -10.56
N SER A 247 -6.50 -16.61 -10.60
CA SER A 247 -7.26 -15.49 -11.12
C SER A 247 -7.64 -15.78 -12.58
N SER A 248 -8.93 -15.74 -12.85
CA SER A 248 -9.50 -15.87 -14.19
C SER A 248 -9.28 -14.65 -15.08
N SER A 249 -8.52 -13.67 -14.57
CA SER A 249 -8.19 -12.46 -15.31
C SER A 249 -7.52 -12.80 -16.63
N PRO A 250 -7.98 -12.26 -17.75
CA PRO A 250 -7.45 -12.60 -19.06
C PRO A 250 -5.97 -12.24 -19.13
N ARG A 251 -5.13 -13.24 -19.46
CA ARG A 251 -3.82 -12.93 -19.99
C ARG A 251 -4.05 -12.09 -21.24
N TRP A 252 -3.32 -10.98 -21.35
CA TRP A 252 -3.29 -10.21 -22.58
C TRP A 252 -3.21 -11.15 -23.77
N SER A 253 -4.27 -11.23 -24.61
CA SER A 253 -4.26 -12.01 -25.81
C SER A 253 -3.96 -11.09 -26.98
N GLU A 254 -2.94 -11.40 -27.76
CA GLU A 254 -2.58 -10.68 -29.00
C GLU A 254 -3.78 -10.54 -29.97
N ALA A 255 -4.83 -11.33 -29.79
CA ALA A 255 -6.05 -11.28 -30.58
C ALA A 255 -6.81 -9.96 -30.50
N VAL A 256 -6.64 -9.16 -29.41
CA VAL A 256 -7.31 -7.86 -29.26
C VAL A 256 -6.55 -6.77 -30.02
N THR A 257 -5.25 -6.90 -30.19
CA THR A 257 -4.41 -5.94 -30.94
C THR A 257 -4.67 -5.96 -32.46
N GLN A 258 -5.15 -7.07 -32.99
CA GLN A 258 -5.42 -7.20 -34.44
C GLN A 258 -6.74 -6.63 -34.91
N GLN A 259 -7.68 -6.33 -34.00
CA GLN A 259 -8.99 -5.74 -34.37
C GLN A 259 -9.03 -4.20 -34.35
N ASN A 260 -8.12 -3.56 -33.61
CA ASN A 260 -8.00 -2.10 -33.61
C ASN A 260 -6.79 -1.69 -34.48
N GLY A 261 -7.02 -1.52 -35.78
CA GLY A 261 -6.00 -0.98 -36.71
C GLY A 261 -5.40 0.31 -36.15
N ALA A 262 -4.08 0.48 -36.29
CA ALA A 262 -3.22 1.63 -35.93
C ALA A 262 -3.87 2.56 -34.90
N GLY A 263 -3.77 2.19 -33.62
CA GLY A 263 -4.41 2.94 -32.51
C GLY A 263 -4.08 4.44 -32.63
N THR A 264 -5.10 5.28 -32.45
CA THR A 264 -4.93 6.73 -32.44
C THR A 264 -3.98 7.13 -31.33
N ASN A 265 -2.96 7.93 -31.63
CA ASN A 265 -2.09 8.51 -30.61
C ASN A 265 -2.94 9.41 -29.68
N LEU A 266 -3.01 9.03 -28.42
CA LEU A 266 -3.72 9.80 -27.40
C LEU A 266 -2.76 10.72 -26.64
N LEU A 267 -1.48 10.36 -26.54
CA LEU A 267 -0.51 11.14 -25.80
C LEU A 267 0.86 11.03 -26.47
N GLU A 268 1.55 12.16 -26.62
CA GLU A 268 2.88 12.24 -27.20
C GLU A 268 3.76 13.23 -26.43
N LEU A 269 4.94 12.77 -26.05
CA LEU A 269 5.96 13.53 -25.35
C LEU A 269 7.23 13.56 -26.20
N GLU A 270 7.80 14.76 -26.44
CA GLU A 270 9.07 14.94 -27.16
C GLU A 270 9.96 15.91 -26.39
N HIS A 271 11.19 15.47 -26.04
CA HIS A 271 12.13 16.22 -25.22
C HIS A 271 11.46 16.85 -23.99
N PHE A 272 10.56 16.08 -23.36
CA PHE A 272 9.71 16.52 -22.30
C PHE A 272 10.40 16.43 -20.95
N SER A 273 10.35 17.49 -20.15
CA SER A 273 10.92 17.53 -18.81
C SER A 273 9.91 18.02 -17.80
N GLY A 274 9.88 17.38 -16.63
CA GLY A 274 9.21 17.87 -15.44
C GLY A 274 10.22 18.51 -14.49
N LEU A 275 9.87 19.67 -13.92
CA LEU A 275 10.76 20.47 -13.11
C LEU A 275 10.19 20.65 -11.70
N ARG A 276 11.01 20.41 -10.67
CA ARG A 276 10.72 20.81 -9.29
C ARG A 276 11.69 21.93 -8.92
N SER A 277 11.15 23.12 -8.66
CA SER A 277 11.91 24.37 -8.60
C SER A 277 12.64 24.64 -9.92
N LEU A 278 13.95 24.57 -9.99
CA LEU A 278 14.76 24.79 -11.20
C LEU A 278 15.45 23.49 -11.69
N SER A 279 15.29 22.39 -10.97
CA SER A 279 15.94 21.12 -11.29
C SER A 279 14.99 20.20 -12.05
N SER A 280 15.48 19.58 -13.14
CA SER A 280 14.75 18.51 -13.81
C SER A 280 14.66 17.29 -12.89
N VAL A 281 13.45 16.79 -12.67
CA VAL A 281 13.18 15.58 -11.87
C VAL A 281 12.77 14.41 -12.75
N ILE A 282 12.42 14.68 -14.01
CA ILE A 282 12.11 13.67 -15.02
C ILE A 282 12.41 14.22 -16.41
N TYR A 283 13.03 13.41 -17.27
CA TYR A 283 13.25 13.68 -18.67
C TYR A 283 12.78 12.51 -19.54
N VAL A 284 12.08 12.84 -20.62
CA VAL A 284 11.56 11.90 -21.61
C VAL A 284 12.00 12.39 -22.98
N GLU A 285 12.85 11.64 -23.69
CA GLU A 285 13.30 12.00 -25.02
C GLU A 285 12.13 11.90 -26.01
N HIS A 286 11.47 10.73 -26.03
CA HIS A 286 10.28 10.49 -26.83
C HIS A 286 9.42 9.41 -26.14
N ALA A 287 8.10 9.65 -26.06
CA ALA A 287 7.15 8.65 -25.62
C ALA A 287 5.77 8.85 -26.25
N GLN A 288 5.10 7.75 -26.55
CA GLN A 288 3.76 7.73 -27.14
C GLN A 288 2.86 6.77 -26.38
N VAL A 289 1.57 7.13 -26.26
CA VAL A 289 0.52 6.26 -25.72
C VAL A 289 -0.63 6.25 -26.68
N LYS A 290 -1.10 5.07 -27.06
CA LYS A 290 -2.19 4.87 -28.03
C LYS A 290 -3.46 4.44 -27.30
N SER A 291 -4.60 4.61 -27.99
CA SER A 291 -5.88 4.08 -27.52
C SER A 291 -5.77 2.58 -27.23
N GLY A 292 -6.18 2.18 -26.04
CA GLY A 292 -6.13 0.80 -25.56
C GLY A 292 -4.76 0.32 -25.06
N ASP A 293 -3.75 1.19 -24.98
CA ASP A 293 -2.48 0.85 -24.33
C ASP A 293 -2.65 0.79 -22.80
N TRP A 294 -1.90 -0.10 -22.18
CA TRP A 294 -1.68 -0.12 -20.74
C TRP A 294 -0.19 -0.10 -20.46
N ILE A 295 0.31 1.07 -20.10
CA ILE A 295 1.74 1.31 -19.85
C ILE A 295 2.03 1.12 -18.37
N GLY A 296 2.94 0.19 -18.05
CA GLY A 296 3.48 0.03 -16.70
C GLY A 296 4.69 0.93 -16.48
N VAL A 297 4.59 1.89 -15.55
CA VAL A 297 5.72 2.75 -15.18
C VAL A 297 6.43 2.15 -13.97
N VAL A 298 7.67 1.70 -14.16
CA VAL A 298 8.48 1.01 -13.14
C VAL A 298 9.79 1.74 -12.85
N GLY A 299 10.43 1.43 -11.73
CA GLY A 299 11.71 2.01 -11.31
C GLY A 299 11.81 2.13 -9.80
N GLU A 300 12.98 2.45 -9.29
CA GLU A 300 13.26 2.62 -7.86
C GLU A 300 12.43 3.75 -7.21
N ASN A 301 12.30 3.73 -5.89
CA ASN A 301 11.69 4.83 -5.16
C ASN A 301 12.54 6.11 -5.34
N GLY A 302 11.87 7.23 -5.59
CA GLY A 302 12.56 8.48 -5.89
C GLY A 302 13.08 8.63 -7.32
N ALA A 303 12.96 7.61 -8.19
CA ALA A 303 13.42 7.68 -9.58
C ALA A 303 12.68 8.72 -10.45
N GLY A 304 11.49 9.20 -10.01
CA GLY A 304 10.71 10.21 -10.74
C GLY A 304 9.39 9.73 -11.32
N LYS A 305 8.92 8.52 -10.97
CA LYS A 305 7.67 7.91 -11.47
C LYS A 305 6.45 8.82 -11.25
N SER A 306 6.16 9.17 -10.01
CA SER A 306 5.06 10.09 -9.68
C SER A 306 5.29 11.49 -10.28
N SER A 307 6.56 11.93 -10.38
CA SER A 307 6.90 13.22 -11.01
C SER A 307 6.56 13.22 -12.50
N LEU A 308 6.70 12.09 -13.22
CA LEU A 308 6.25 11.94 -14.60
C LEU A 308 4.74 12.18 -14.71
N LEU A 309 3.94 11.45 -13.90
CA LEU A 309 2.47 11.60 -13.93
C LEU A 309 2.02 13.01 -13.57
N LEU A 310 2.62 13.61 -12.54
CA LEU A 310 2.33 15.00 -12.14
C LEU A 310 2.72 16.00 -13.24
N SER A 311 3.80 15.75 -13.98
CA SER A 311 4.23 16.58 -15.11
C SER A 311 3.26 16.46 -16.28
N MET A 312 2.77 15.25 -16.57
CA MET A 312 1.76 15.01 -17.62
C MET A 312 0.45 15.74 -17.31
N MET A 313 0.10 15.93 -16.03
CA MET A 313 -1.03 16.76 -15.58
C MET A 313 -0.69 18.26 -15.48
N ARG A 314 0.55 18.66 -15.76
CA ARG A 314 1.06 20.03 -15.55
C ARG A 314 0.90 20.54 -14.11
N LEU A 315 0.88 19.62 -13.14
CA LEU A 315 0.97 19.93 -11.72
C LEU A 315 2.40 20.29 -11.29
N LEU A 316 3.41 19.90 -12.10
CA LEU A 316 4.77 20.42 -12.07
C LEU A 316 4.99 21.30 -13.29
N ARG A 317 5.99 22.21 -13.22
CA ARG A 317 6.43 22.97 -14.40
C ARG A 317 7.00 22.01 -15.43
N THR A 318 6.69 22.23 -16.71
CA THR A 318 7.14 21.37 -17.80
C THR A 318 7.86 22.16 -18.89
N GLN A 319 8.75 21.51 -19.61
CA GLN A 319 9.40 21.97 -20.83
C GLN A 319 9.32 20.89 -21.90
N GLY A 320 9.56 21.25 -23.16
CA GLY A 320 9.45 20.33 -24.27
C GLY A 320 8.05 20.31 -24.90
N ARG A 321 7.85 19.39 -25.86
CA ARG A 321 6.59 19.25 -26.57
C ARG A 321 5.71 18.19 -25.89
N TYR A 322 4.46 18.51 -25.69
CA TYR A 322 3.47 17.60 -25.13
C TYR A 322 2.14 17.79 -25.82
N SER A 323 1.60 16.74 -26.43
CA SER A 323 0.27 16.75 -27.05
C SER A 323 -0.62 15.66 -26.49
N VAL A 324 -1.93 15.97 -26.42
CA VAL A 324 -3.00 15.06 -25.99
C VAL A 324 -4.06 15.04 -27.07
N CYS A 325 -4.39 13.85 -27.59
CA CYS A 325 -5.34 13.66 -28.71
C CYS A 325 -5.02 14.55 -29.93
N GLY A 326 -3.72 14.68 -30.25
CA GLY A 326 -3.23 15.48 -31.40
C GLY A 326 -3.29 17.01 -31.19
N VAL A 327 -3.61 17.48 -30.00
CA VAL A 327 -3.63 18.91 -29.64
C VAL A 327 -2.54 19.19 -28.62
N GLU A 328 -1.80 20.30 -28.80
CA GLU A 328 -0.80 20.70 -27.80
C GLU A 328 -1.45 20.84 -26.41
N ALA A 329 -0.81 20.27 -25.41
CA ALA A 329 -1.32 20.22 -24.05
C ALA A 329 -1.49 21.65 -23.50
N GLY A 330 -2.70 21.95 -23.07
CA GLY A 330 -3.08 23.23 -22.49
C GLY A 330 -2.86 23.33 -20.99
N SER A 331 -3.74 24.04 -20.28
CA SER A 331 -3.71 24.14 -18.82
C SER A 331 -4.12 22.82 -18.16
N THR A 332 -3.88 22.70 -16.85
CA THR A 332 -4.32 21.54 -16.04
C THR A 332 -5.83 21.29 -16.16
N GLU A 333 -6.63 22.35 -16.21
CA GLU A 333 -8.08 22.26 -16.35
C GLU A 333 -8.50 21.65 -17.71
N GLN A 334 -7.82 22.03 -18.79
CA GLN A 334 -8.06 21.48 -20.13
C GLN A 334 -7.61 20.02 -20.22
N LEU A 335 -6.48 19.68 -19.57
CA LEU A 335 -6.01 18.30 -19.49
C LEU A 335 -6.99 17.43 -18.69
N ALA A 336 -7.57 17.93 -17.60
CA ALA A 336 -8.55 17.22 -16.79
C ALA A 336 -9.88 16.92 -17.50
N GLU A 337 -10.12 17.48 -18.69
CA GLU A 337 -11.25 17.09 -19.53
C GLU A 337 -11.01 15.75 -20.25
N ARG A 338 -9.75 15.40 -20.51
CA ARG A 338 -9.34 14.23 -21.31
C ARG A 338 -8.55 13.21 -20.53
N ILE A 339 -7.91 13.63 -19.43
CA ILE A 339 -7.05 12.80 -18.60
C ILE A 339 -7.66 12.70 -17.20
N GLY A 340 -7.93 11.46 -16.77
CA GLY A 340 -8.22 11.15 -15.38
C GLY A 340 -6.92 10.92 -14.61
N PHE A 341 -6.85 11.39 -13.35
CA PHE A 341 -5.68 11.22 -12.51
C PHE A 341 -6.07 10.71 -11.12
N ALA A 342 -5.45 9.63 -10.66
CA ALA A 342 -5.58 9.14 -9.30
C ALA A 342 -4.24 9.20 -8.57
N PHE A 343 -4.21 9.91 -7.45
CA PHE A 343 -3.01 10.09 -6.63
C PHE A 343 -2.64 8.82 -5.84
N GLN A 344 -1.37 8.65 -5.54
CA GLN A 344 -0.88 7.61 -4.64
C GLN A 344 -1.55 7.69 -3.27
N ASN A 345 -1.64 8.88 -2.68
CA ASN A 345 -2.47 9.12 -1.49
C ASN A 345 -3.83 9.67 -1.93
N PRO A 346 -4.92 8.88 -1.82
CA PRO A 346 -6.25 9.30 -2.26
C PRO A 346 -6.80 10.53 -1.48
N GLU A 347 -6.33 10.76 -0.26
CA GLU A 347 -6.79 11.88 0.57
C GLU A 347 -6.41 13.25 0.00
N LEU A 348 -5.35 13.31 -0.81
CA LEU A 348 -4.95 14.54 -1.51
C LEU A 348 -5.95 14.97 -2.59
N GLN A 349 -6.86 14.09 -2.97
CA GLN A 349 -7.84 14.32 -4.03
C GLN A 349 -9.20 14.80 -3.49
N PHE A 350 -9.53 14.49 -2.23
CA PHE A 350 -10.87 14.69 -1.69
C PHE A 350 -11.11 16.14 -1.22
N VAL A 351 -12.18 16.73 -1.75
CA VAL A 351 -12.59 18.12 -1.47
C VAL A 351 -14.02 18.25 -0.95
N ALA A 352 -14.85 17.20 -1.08
CA ALA A 352 -16.25 17.23 -0.68
C ALA A 352 -16.51 16.54 0.68
N HIS A 353 -17.68 16.80 1.25
CA HIS A 353 -18.07 16.27 2.56
C HIS A 353 -18.75 14.90 2.50
N THR A 354 -19.15 14.42 1.33
CA THR A 354 -19.71 13.07 1.15
C THR A 354 -19.15 12.43 -0.12
N VAL A 355 -19.13 11.09 -0.14
CA VAL A 355 -18.71 10.29 -1.30
C VAL A 355 -19.50 10.68 -2.55
N ARG A 356 -20.81 10.84 -2.44
CA ARG A 356 -21.66 11.29 -3.55
C ARG A 356 -21.25 12.65 -4.09
N LYS A 357 -21.05 13.62 -3.21
CA LYS A 357 -20.63 14.98 -3.59
C LYS A 357 -19.24 15.03 -4.19
N GLU A 358 -18.35 14.14 -3.77
CA GLU A 358 -17.01 14.03 -4.35
C GLU A 358 -17.08 13.63 -5.82
N LEU A 359 -17.94 12.68 -6.16
CA LEU A 359 -18.21 12.29 -7.55
C LEU A 359 -18.92 13.41 -8.33
N GLU A 360 -19.91 14.06 -7.74
CA GLU A 360 -20.63 15.19 -8.35
C GLU A 360 -19.69 16.36 -8.63
N TYR A 361 -18.74 16.64 -7.73
CA TYR A 361 -17.76 17.73 -7.88
C TYR A 361 -16.88 17.54 -9.11
N SER A 362 -16.56 16.30 -9.44
CA SER A 362 -15.76 15.95 -10.62
C SER A 362 -16.51 16.16 -11.96
N LEU A 363 -17.83 16.38 -11.95
CA LEU A 363 -18.64 16.61 -13.14
C LEU A 363 -18.91 18.10 -13.35
N PRO A 364 -18.39 18.74 -14.41
CA PRO A 364 -18.66 20.15 -14.67
C PRO A 364 -20.13 20.37 -15.07
N LYS A 365 -20.82 21.22 -14.32
CA LYS A 365 -22.24 21.57 -14.55
C LYS A 365 -22.50 22.24 -15.91
N SER A 366 -21.46 22.71 -16.57
CA SER A 366 -21.55 23.30 -17.93
C SER A 366 -21.70 22.24 -19.03
N LEU A 367 -21.28 20.99 -18.75
CA LEU A 367 -21.26 19.90 -19.73
C LEU A 367 -22.37 18.87 -19.52
N PHE A 368 -22.91 18.75 -18.31
CA PHE A 368 -23.87 17.71 -17.93
C PHE A 368 -25.12 18.33 -17.28
N SER A 369 -26.31 17.84 -17.67
CA SER A 369 -27.55 18.16 -16.97
C SER A 369 -27.55 17.53 -15.56
N ALA A 370 -28.40 18.04 -14.67
CA ALA A 370 -28.54 17.50 -13.30
C ALA A 370 -28.97 16.02 -13.30
N GLU A 371 -29.71 15.58 -14.30
CA GLU A 371 -30.14 14.20 -14.48
C GLU A 371 -28.98 13.30 -14.92
N GLN A 372 -28.21 13.73 -15.93
CA GLN A 372 -26.99 13.04 -16.40
C GLN A 372 -25.93 12.93 -15.31
N CYS A 373 -25.76 13.99 -14.50
CA CYS A 373 -24.85 13.94 -13.34
C CYS A 373 -25.29 12.85 -12.36
N ARG A 374 -26.56 12.79 -12.03
CA ARG A 374 -27.13 11.82 -11.10
C ARG A 374 -26.94 10.39 -11.58
N GLU A 375 -27.31 10.12 -12.84
CA GLU A 375 -27.14 8.80 -13.45
C GLU A 375 -25.69 8.33 -13.50
N ARG A 376 -24.74 9.23 -13.83
CA ARG A 376 -23.30 8.91 -13.83
C ARG A 376 -22.79 8.62 -12.43
N VAL A 377 -23.17 9.43 -11.44
CA VAL A 377 -22.79 9.23 -10.03
C VAL A 377 -23.33 7.90 -9.51
N ASP A 378 -24.63 7.60 -9.74
CA ASP A 378 -25.24 6.35 -9.30
C ASP A 378 -24.57 5.13 -9.95
N ARG A 379 -24.23 5.22 -11.24
CA ARG A 379 -23.46 4.19 -11.95
C ARG A 379 -22.09 3.97 -11.31
N MET A 380 -21.34 5.05 -11.04
CA MET A 380 -20.02 4.96 -10.41
C MET A 380 -20.11 4.37 -9.00
N LEU A 381 -21.08 4.80 -8.19
CA LEU A 381 -21.27 4.25 -6.86
C LEU A 381 -21.47 2.72 -6.89
N VAL A 382 -22.33 2.23 -7.78
CA VAL A 382 -22.57 0.79 -7.96
C VAL A 382 -21.33 0.08 -8.48
N GLN A 383 -20.69 0.60 -9.53
CA GLN A 383 -19.53 0.00 -10.17
C GLN A 383 -18.35 -0.16 -9.20
N PHE A 384 -18.15 0.83 -8.31
CA PHE A 384 -17.06 0.82 -7.32
C PHE A 384 -17.48 0.25 -5.95
N GLY A 385 -18.73 -0.24 -5.79
CA GLY A 385 -19.25 -0.79 -4.53
C GLY A 385 -19.23 0.24 -3.39
N LEU A 386 -19.65 1.48 -3.69
CA LEU A 386 -19.70 2.61 -2.77
C LEU A 386 -21.13 3.07 -2.48
N GLU A 387 -22.16 2.40 -3.01
CA GLU A 387 -23.56 2.80 -2.93
C GLU A 387 -24.10 2.92 -1.49
N ARG A 388 -23.58 2.10 -0.57
CA ARG A 388 -23.97 2.15 0.86
C ARG A 388 -23.17 3.17 1.67
N LEU A 389 -22.22 3.83 1.03
CA LEU A 389 -21.29 4.76 1.64
C LEU A 389 -21.45 6.19 1.10
N ASP A 390 -22.44 6.39 0.24
CA ASP A 390 -22.63 7.62 -0.56
C ASP A 390 -22.77 8.89 0.28
N GLU A 391 -23.36 8.80 1.49
CA GLU A 391 -23.51 9.90 2.43
C GLU A 391 -22.37 9.99 3.47
N ARG A 392 -21.43 9.01 3.48
CA ARG A 392 -20.27 9.07 4.41
C ARG A 392 -19.26 10.11 3.95
N HIS A 393 -18.56 10.69 4.93
CA HIS A 393 -17.41 11.56 4.64
C HIS A 393 -16.25 10.73 4.05
N PRO A 394 -15.56 11.18 2.97
CA PRO A 394 -14.45 10.43 2.36
C PRO A 394 -13.36 9.99 3.34
N TYR A 395 -13.03 10.82 4.32
CA TYR A 395 -12.02 10.48 5.34
C TYR A 395 -12.46 9.37 6.32
N GLN A 396 -13.75 9.05 6.41
CA GLN A 396 -14.27 7.95 7.23
C GLN A 396 -14.23 6.59 6.51
N LEU A 397 -13.85 6.58 5.25
CA LEU A 397 -13.70 5.36 4.46
C LEU A 397 -12.42 4.60 4.85
N SER A 398 -12.44 3.27 4.71
CA SER A 398 -11.20 2.49 4.76
C SER A 398 -10.26 2.87 3.60
N LEU A 399 -8.97 2.57 3.70
CA LEU A 399 -7.99 2.89 2.66
C LEU A 399 -8.40 2.33 1.29
N GLY A 400 -8.85 1.07 1.22
CA GLY A 400 -9.34 0.47 -0.01
C GLY A 400 -10.59 1.15 -0.58
N GLN A 401 -11.51 1.63 0.30
CA GLN A 401 -12.68 2.42 -0.13
C GLN A 401 -12.28 3.81 -0.64
N LYS A 402 -11.32 4.47 0.03
CA LYS A 402 -10.75 5.75 -0.41
C LYS A 402 -10.12 5.63 -1.80
N ARG A 403 -9.37 4.56 -2.06
CA ARG A 403 -8.77 4.31 -3.38
C ARG A 403 -9.81 4.06 -4.46
N ARG A 404 -10.84 3.26 -4.17
CA ARG A 404 -11.96 3.08 -5.09
C ARG A 404 -12.66 4.39 -5.42
N LEU A 405 -12.88 5.25 -4.43
CA LEU A 405 -13.43 6.58 -4.64
C LEU A 405 -12.50 7.46 -5.49
N SER A 406 -11.20 7.47 -5.21
CA SER A 406 -10.20 8.23 -5.98
C SER A 406 -10.20 7.84 -7.46
N ILE A 407 -10.26 6.55 -7.77
CA ILE A 407 -10.32 6.08 -9.16
C ILE A 407 -11.69 6.39 -9.77
N ALA A 408 -12.79 6.23 -9.04
CA ALA A 408 -14.12 6.58 -9.51
C ALA A 408 -14.22 8.08 -9.90
N THR A 409 -13.62 8.97 -9.11
CA THR A 409 -13.57 10.42 -9.43
C THR A 409 -12.71 10.71 -10.66
N ALA A 410 -11.61 9.99 -10.86
CA ALA A 410 -10.77 10.12 -12.05
C ALA A 410 -11.48 9.62 -13.31
N MET A 411 -12.38 8.64 -13.18
CA MET A 411 -13.06 7.98 -14.29
C MET A 411 -14.42 8.56 -14.66
N ILE A 412 -15.07 9.30 -13.77
CA ILE A 412 -16.49 9.70 -13.94
C ILE A 412 -16.74 10.53 -15.21
N ARG A 413 -15.71 11.17 -15.75
CA ARG A 413 -15.75 11.92 -17.01
C ARG A 413 -15.54 11.06 -18.25
N GLU A 414 -15.26 9.76 -18.08
CA GLU A 414 -14.91 8.85 -19.18
C GLU A 414 -13.68 9.37 -19.96
N PRO A 415 -12.52 9.56 -19.31
CA PRO A 415 -11.34 10.15 -19.94
C PRO A 415 -10.74 9.23 -21.00
N GLU A 416 -10.06 9.83 -22.01
CA GLU A 416 -9.30 9.08 -23.03
C GLU A 416 -8.02 8.44 -22.45
N VAL A 417 -7.40 9.10 -21.46
CA VAL A 417 -6.19 8.61 -20.77
C VAL A 417 -6.41 8.59 -19.26
N LEU A 418 -5.98 7.52 -18.61
CA LEU A 418 -6.06 7.37 -17.16
C LEU A 418 -4.65 7.23 -16.60
N LEU A 419 -4.24 8.18 -15.74
CA LEU A 419 -2.97 8.17 -15.03
C LEU A 419 -3.19 7.70 -13.60
N LEU A 420 -2.52 6.61 -13.22
CA LEU A 420 -2.71 5.96 -11.92
C LEU A 420 -1.36 5.86 -11.19
N ASP A 421 -1.28 6.43 -10.00
CA ASP A 421 -0.09 6.35 -9.15
C ASP A 421 -0.30 5.29 -8.06
N GLU A 422 0.24 4.09 -8.27
CA GLU A 422 0.15 2.92 -7.38
C GLU A 422 -1.28 2.58 -6.90
N PRO A 423 -2.24 2.36 -7.80
CA PRO A 423 -3.65 2.23 -7.44
C PRO A 423 -3.97 0.96 -6.63
N THR A 424 -3.15 -0.09 -6.75
CA THR A 424 -3.34 -1.39 -6.08
C THR A 424 -2.59 -1.52 -4.74
N PHE A 425 -1.84 -0.49 -4.40
CA PHE A 425 -1.02 -0.49 -3.19
C PHE A 425 -1.86 -0.65 -1.91
N GLY A 426 -1.47 -1.57 -1.00
CA GLY A 426 -2.19 -1.83 0.26
C GLY A 426 -3.54 -2.53 0.09
N HIS A 427 -3.85 -3.06 -1.10
CA HIS A 427 -5.05 -3.84 -1.34
C HIS A 427 -4.84 -5.33 -1.03
N ASP A 428 -5.89 -5.97 -0.52
CA ASP A 428 -5.99 -7.42 -0.52
C ASP A 428 -6.17 -7.96 -1.96
N ALA A 429 -6.02 -9.27 -2.15
CA ALA A 429 -6.05 -9.89 -3.47
C ALA A 429 -7.38 -9.62 -4.20
N ARG A 430 -8.52 -9.73 -3.50
CA ARG A 430 -9.84 -9.52 -4.10
C ARG A 430 -10.02 -8.09 -4.62
N ASN A 431 -9.67 -7.09 -3.81
CA ASN A 431 -9.78 -5.69 -4.22
C ASN A 431 -8.82 -5.38 -5.37
N THR A 432 -7.62 -5.96 -5.38
CA THR A 432 -6.67 -5.84 -6.48
C THR A 432 -7.25 -6.40 -7.78
N PHE A 433 -7.75 -7.64 -7.79
CA PHE A 433 -8.29 -8.24 -9.00
C PHE A 433 -9.54 -7.53 -9.51
N VAL A 434 -10.48 -7.15 -8.63
CA VAL A 434 -11.67 -6.37 -9.03
C VAL A 434 -11.27 -5.06 -9.70
N MET A 435 -10.24 -4.38 -9.17
CA MET A 435 -9.73 -3.14 -9.75
C MET A 435 -9.08 -3.38 -11.11
N LEU A 436 -8.22 -4.40 -11.23
CA LEU A 436 -7.55 -4.72 -12.48
C LEU A 436 -8.54 -5.14 -13.57
N ASP A 437 -9.57 -5.93 -13.24
CA ASP A 437 -10.62 -6.31 -14.17
C ASP A 437 -11.42 -5.09 -14.67
N MET A 438 -11.68 -4.12 -13.80
CA MET A 438 -12.33 -2.88 -14.16
C MET A 438 -11.45 -2.02 -15.08
N LEU A 439 -10.18 -1.88 -14.78
CA LEU A 439 -9.22 -1.16 -15.62
C LEU A 439 -9.06 -1.84 -16.99
N GLU A 440 -9.08 -3.17 -17.04
CA GLU A 440 -9.03 -3.93 -18.31
C GLU A 440 -10.28 -3.68 -19.17
N GLN A 441 -11.47 -3.60 -18.56
CA GLN A 441 -12.69 -3.25 -19.28
C GLN A 441 -12.59 -1.85 -19.92
N LEU A 442 -12.01 -0.87 -19.22
CA LEU A 442 -11.78 0.47 -19.76
C LEU A 442 -10.78 0.47 -20.90
N ARG A 443 -9.67 -0.24 -20.72
CA ARG A 443 -8.66 -0.42 -21.76
C ARG A 443 -9.28 -1.03 -23.02
N ALA A 444 -10.09 -2.08 -22.85
CA ALA A 444 -10.81 -2.72 -23.96
C ALA A 444 -11.82 -1.80 -24.66
N ALA A 445 -12.36 -0.80 -23.93
CA ALA A 445 -13.23 0.24 -24.48
C ALA A 445 -12.44 1.38 -25.19
N GLY A 446 -11.10 1.34 -25.14
CA GLY A 446 -10.23 2.30 -25.84
C GLY A 446 -9.54 3.33 -24.94
N THR A 447 -9.81 3.35 -23.62
CA THR A 447 -9.07 4.20 -22.68
C THR A 447 -7.62 3.73 -22.60
N ALA A 448 -6.67 4.66 -22.71
CA ALA A 448 -5.27 4.36 -22.44
C ALA A 448 -4.97 4.48 -20.95
N ILE A 449 -4.15 3.58 -20.41
CA ILE A 449 -3.78 3.55 -18.99
C ILE A 449 -2.27 3.71 -18.86
N VAL A 450 -1.83 4.67 -18.04
CA VAL A 450 -0.44 4.82 -17.60
C VAL A 450 -0.42 4.65 -16.10
N MET A 451 0.14 3.55 -15.64
CA MET A 451 0.06 3.11 -14.25
C MET A 451 1.44 2.92 -13.65
N VAL A 452 1.75 3.67 -12.60
CA VAL A 452 2.90 3.37 -11.74
C VAL A 452 2.57 2.15 -10.91
N THR A 453 3.44 1.15 -10.91
CA THR A 453 3.30 -0.05 -10.08
C THR A 453 4.64 -0.66 -9.74
N HIS A 454 4.72 -1.29 -8.56
CA HIS A 454 5.85 -2.11 -8.12
C HIS A 454 5.54 -3.62 -8.21
N ASP A 455 4.36 -4.00 -8.68
CA ASP A 455 3.98 -5.40 -8.79
C ASP A 455 4.35 -5.97 -10.17
N PRO A 456 5.36 -6.88 -10.25
CA PRO A 456 5.80 -7.46 -11.51
C PRO A 456 4.72 -8.32 -12.19
N GLU A 457 3.79 -8.91 -11.40
CA GLU A 457 2.70 -9.71 -11.97
C GLU A 457 1.68 -8.83 -12.70
N ILE A 458 1.42 -7.61 -12.21
CA ILE A 458 0.59 -6.64 -12.92
C ILE A 458 1.24 -6.24 -14.24
N VAL A 459 2.54 -5.89 -14.21
CA VAL A 459 3.27 -5.53 -15.43
C VAL A 459 3.23 -6.67 -16.43
N ARG A 460 3.54 -7.90 -16.01
CA ARG A 460 3.59 -9.08 -16.88
C ARG A 460 2.25 -9.47 -17.49
N ARG A 461 1.12 -9.27 -16.75
CA ARG A 461 -0.20 -9.81 -17.13
C ARG A 461 -1.10 -8.80 -17.83
N TYR A 462 -0.95 -7.51 -17.51
CA TYR A 462 -1.88 -6.48 -17.97
C TYR A 462 -1.22 -5.42 -18.86
N CYS A 463 0.07 -5.10 -18.64
CA CYS A 463 0.70 -4.02 -19.39
C CYS A 463 1.01 -4.46 -20.83
N THR A 464 0.72 -3.56 -21.77
CA THR A 464 1.07 -3.70 -23.19
C THR A 464 2.52 -3.28 -23.45
N ASP A 465 3.01 -2.35 -22.62
CA ASP A 465 4.37 -1.84 -22.68
C ASP A 465 4.88 -1.40 -21.31
N THR A 466 6.20 -1.23 -21.16
CA THR A 466 6.82 -0.86 -19.89
C THR A 466 7.75 0.33 -20.07
N TRP A 467 7.54 1.35 -19.22
CA TRP A 467 8.40 2.51 -19.10
C TRP A 467 9.22 2.42 -17.82
N ARG A 468 10.53 2.18 -17.97
CA ARG A 468 11.44 2.18 -16.83
C ARG A 468 12.03 3.57 -16.61
N ILE A 469 11.90 4.07 -15.36
CA ILE A 469 12.53 5.33 -14.97
C ILE A 469 13.77 5.03 -14.14
N GLN A 470 14.90 5.52 -14.59
CA GLN A 470 16.17 5.47 -13.87
C GLN A 470 16.78 6.87 -13.77
N LYS A 471 17.11 7.30 -12.55
CA LYS A 471 17.74 8.61 -12.27
C LYS A 471 17.06 9.80 -12.97
N GLY A 472 15.75 9.76 -13.07
CA GLY A 472 14.97 10.80 -13.71
C GLY A 472 14.90 10.72 -15.25
N GLU A 473 15.35 9.64 -15.86
CA GLU A 473 15.27 9.43 -17.32
C GLU A 473 14.37 8.24 -17.64
N LEU A 474 13.53 8.39 -18.67
CA LEU A 474 12.65 7.32 -19.14
C LEU A 474 13.36 6.47 -20.18
N GLN A 475 13.32 5.16 -19.98
CA GLN A 475 13.81 4.13 -20.89
C GLN A 475 12.68 3.17 -21.26
N TYR A 476 12.62 2.75 -22.50
CA TYR A 476 11.68 1.73 -22.96
C TYR A 476 12.21 0.33 -22.66
N GLU A 477 11.41 -0.50 -22.02
CA GLU A 477 11.67 -1.93 -21.91
C GLU A 477 10.50 -2.70 -22.53
N PRO A 478 10.74 -3.57 -23.52
CA PRO A 478 9.68 -4.43 -24.02
C PRO A 478 9.22 -5.39 -22.92
N VAL A 479 7.90 -5.56 -22.79
CA VAL A 479 7.35 -6.58 -21.88
C VAL A 479 7.88 -7.94 -22.32
N LEU A 480 8.64 -8.61 -21.46
CA LEU A 480 9.15 -9.95 -21.73
C LEU A 480 7.96 -10.90 -21.87
N SER A 481 7.77 -11.45 -23.06
CA SER A 481 6.78 -12.49 -23.31
C SER A 481 7.02 -13.65 -22.34
N PRO A 482 5.97 -14.19 -21.70
CA PRO A 482 6.15 -15.32 -20.79
C PRO A 482 6.68 -16.52 -21.59
N SER A 483 7.88 -17.00 -21.19
CA SER A 483 8.46 -18.25 -21.68
C SER A 483 7.67 -19.46 -21.18
#